data_80a6516857a402f7b71bade9644857af
#
_entry.id   80a6516857a402f7b71bade9644857af
#
_cell.length_a   1.000
_cell.length_b   1.000
_cell.length_c   1.000
_cell.angle_alpha   90.00
_cell.angle_beta   90.00
_cell.angle_gamma   90.00
#
_symmetry.space_group_name_H-M   'P 1'
#
loop_
_entity.id
_entity.type
_entity.pdbx_description
1 polymer ?
#
loop_
_entity_poly.entity_id
_entity_poly.type
_entity_poly.pdbx_seq_one_letter_code
_entity_poly.pdbx_strand_id
1 'polypeptide(L)'
;INIITKEVKRTKNMDKNFENGCVMIVGGSGGIGSLCTKEFANSGAKVAITYYKNEQAAIDLANDINADVKIYQLDNSDSKSVEQTFTKVAEDHGSINTLVNAAGFDIPQKFIGEIDIDLWKGVIDADINGFFNLIKSGLPHLRKSKGSIVFISSAGLFKYPPGDILSVAPKATIEHVLKGIAKEEGVNGVRANSIALGIIETGIFHRLREEENTFFDDAWHEAVINTLAIKRFGLPKEVADTAVFLASSKGGYITGHCIPVDGGYHL
;
A
#
# COMPACT_ATOMS: atom_id res chain seq x y z
N ILE A 1 -42.20 23.00 -19.44
CA ILE A 1 -41.87 22.20 -18.25
C ILE A 1 -40.36 22.36 -18.05
N ASN A 2 -39.98 23.28 -17.13
CA ASN A 2 -38.54 23.49 -16.77
C ASN A 2 -38.15 22.38 -15.79
N ILE A 3 -37.31 21.45 -16.24
CA ILE A 3 -36.66 20.49 -15.36
C ILE A 3 -35.44 21.22 -14.74
N ILE A 4 -35.60 21.66 -13.50
CA ILE A 4 -34.54 22.17 -12.66
C ILE A 4 -33.73 20.93 -12.19
N THR A 5 -32.60 20.67 -12.85
CA THR A 5 -31.60 19.76 -12.34
C THR A 5 -30.96 20.38 -11.09
N LYS A 6 -31.45 20.00 -9.90
CA LYS A 6 -30.73 20.27 -8.65
C LYS A 6 -29.45 19.47 -8.68
N GLU A 7 -28.31 20.15 -8.89
CA GLU A 7 -26.99 19.61 -8.50
C GLU A 7 -27.06 19.29 -7.00
N VAL A 8 -27.18 18.01 -6.70
CA VAL A 8 -26.96 17.53 -5.33
C VAL A 8 -25.47 17.67 -5.06
N LYS A 9 -25.06 18.78 -4.46
CA LYS A 9 -23.75 18.87 -3.81
C LYS A 9 -23.73 17.73 -2.78
N ARG A 10 -23.14 16.59 -3.14
CA ARG A 10 -22.72 15.59 -2.18
C ARG A 10 -21.67 16.26 -1.28
N THR A 11 -22.10 16.76 -0.13
CA THR A 11 -21.19 16.98 0.98
C THR A 11 -20.58 15.62 1.28
N LYS A 12 -19.32 15.41 0.85
CA LYS A 12 -18.57 14.22 1.24
C LYS A 12 -18.47 14.29 2.75
N ASN A 13 -19.24 13.47 3.47
CA ASN A 13 -19.02 13.28 4.90
C ASN A 13 -17.65 12.61 5.02
N MET A 14 -16.64 13.40 5.36
CA MET A 14 -15.30 12.92 5.64
C MET A 14 -15.36 11.95 6.82
N ASP A 15 -14.68 10.82 6.71
CA ASP A 15 -14.59 9.86 7.81
C ASP A 15 -13.86 10.50 9.00
N LYS A 16 -14.37 10.29 10.21
CA LYS A 16 -13.79 10.86 11.45
C LYS A 16 -12.30 10.53 11.63
N ASN A 17 -11.86 9.39 11.12
CA ASN A 17 -10.45 9.00 11.18
C ASN A 17 -9.55 9.88 10.31
N PHE A 18 -10.10 10.64 9.38
CA PHE A 18 -9.35 11.51 8.46
C PHE A 18 -9.50 13.01 8.78
N GLU A 19 -10.36 13.40 9.73
CA GLU A 19 -10.66 14.80 10.04
C GLU A 19 -9.44 15.58 10.56
N ASN A 20 -8.60 14.95 11.37
CA ASN A 20 -7.49 15.62 12.05
C ASN A 20 -6.15 14.96 11.69
N GLY A 21 -5.37 15.59 10.80
CA GLY A 21 -4.08 15.07 10.37
C GLY A 21 -4.11 14.53 8.94
N CYS A 22 -3.22 13.59 8.63
CA CYS A 22 -3.09 13.06 7.28
C CYS A 22 -3.01 11.53 7.22
N VAL A 23 -3.20 11.01 6.01
CA VAL A 23 -2.81 9.67 5.60
C VAL A 23 -1.43 9.74 4.95
N MET A 24 -0.45 9.08 5.55
CA MET A 24 0.89 8.95 4.98
C MET A 24 0.98 7.68 4.15
N ILE A 25 1.30 7.83 2.86
CA ILE A 25 1.40 6.71 1.91
C ILE A 25 2.84 6.58 1.45
N VAL A 26 3.51 5.54 1.93
CA VAL A 26 4.88 5.21 1.53
C VAL A 26 4.85 4.53 0.18
N GLY A 27 5.63 5.07 -0.80
CA GLY A 27 5.54 4.67 -2.19
C GLY A 27 4.27 5.17 -2.88
N GLY A 28 3.75 6.33 -2.45
CA GLY A 28 2.47 6.89 -2.90
C GLY A 28 2.40 7.28 -4.37
N SER A 29 3.53 7.40 -5.08
CA SER A 29 3.57 7.65 -6.54
C SER A 29 3.73 6.38 -7.38
N GLY A 30 3.85 5.19 -6.76
CA GLY A 30 3.94 3.90 -7.45
C GLY A 30 2.58 3.40 -7.97
N GLY A 31 2.56 2.25 -8.65
CA GLY A 31 1.36 1.69 -9.29
C GLY A 31 0.14 1.62 -8.35
N ILE A 32 0.23 0.86 -7.26
CA ILE A 32 -0.86 0.75 -6.27
C ILE A 32 -0.94 2.02 -5.41
N GLY A 33 0.23 2.57 -5.01
CA GLY A 33 0.29 3.76 -4.15
C GLY A 33 -0.42 4.97 -4.75
N SER A 34 -0.33 5.19 -6.06
CA SER A 34 -0.97 6.31 -6.75
C SER A 34 -2.50 6.24 -6.69
N LEU A 35 -3.07 5.03 -6.79
CA LEU A 35 -4.51 4.83 -6.65
C LEU A 35 -4.94 4.99 -5.18
N CYS A 36 -4.16 4.47 -4.23
CA CYS A 36 -4.40 4.75 -2.81
C CYS A 36 -4.40 6.26 -2.56
N THR A 37 -3.41 7.00 -3.08
CA THR A 37 -3.34 8.46 -2.97
C THR A 37 -4.62 9.13 -3.48
N LYS A 38 -5.07 8.76 -4.68
CA LYS A 38 -6.30 9.29 -5.27
C LYS A 38 -7.54 8.96 -4.44
N GLU A 39 -7.70 7.73 -3.98
CA GLU A 39 -8.91 7.32 -3.25
C GLU A 39 -8.95 7.87 -1.82
N PHE A 40 -7.82 7.97 -1.12
CA PHE A 40 -7.78 8.67 0.17
C PHE A 40 -8.09 10.16 0.01
N ALA A 41 -7.50 10.84 -0.97
CA ALA A 41 -7.83 12.24 -1.29
C ALA A 41 -9.30 12.40 -1.67
N ASN A 42 -9.86 11.48 -2.47
CA ASN A 42 -11.27 11.41 -2.80
C ASN A 42 -12.19 11.21 -1.59
N SER A 43 -11.69 10.57 -0.55
CA SER A 43 -12.42 10.39 0.72
C SER A 43 -12.35 11.62 1.63
N GLY A 44 -11.64 12.67 1.22
CA GLY A 44 -11.49 13.93 1.96
C GLY A 44 -10.27 13.97 2.88
N ALA A 45 -9.41 12.96 2.87
CA ALA A 45 -8.19 12.97 3.66
C ALA A 45 -7.16 13.95 3.07
N LYS A 46 -6.38 14.59 3.95
CA LYS A 46 -5.08 15.17 3.58
C LYS A 46 -4.12 14.02 3.36
N VAL A 47 -3.31 14.08 2.33
CA VAL A 47 -2.41 12.98 1.96
C VAL A 47 -0.96 13.45 1.93
N ALA A 48 -0.10 12.72 2.64
CA ALA A 48 1.35 12.83 2.54
C ALA A 48 1.88 11.62 1.77
N ILE A 49 2.43 11.81 0.58
CA ILE A 49 3.02 10.72 -0.19
C ILE A 49 4.53 10.75 -0.13
N THR A 50 5.16 9.57 -0.14
CA THR A 50 6.61 9.52 -0.25
C THR A 50 7.04 8.92 -1.58
N TYR A 51 8.21 9.37 -2.03
CA TYR A 51 8.92 8.84 -3.19
C TYR A 51 10.40 8.57 -2.80
N TYR A 52 11.05 7.65 -3.48
CA TYR A 52 12.49 7.38 -3.26
C TYR A 52 13.33 8.13 -4.29
N LYS A 53 13.20 7.80 -5.57
CA LYS A 53 14.02 8.35 -6.66
C LYS A 53 13.21 9.16 -7.68
N ASN A 54 11.96 8.82 -7.91
CA ASN A 54 11.15 9.44 -8.96
C ASN A 54 10.31 10.59 -8.39
N GLU A 55 10.96 11.73 -8.17
CA GLU A 55 10.31 12.96 -7.70
C GLU A 55 9.25 13.47 -8.68
N GLN A 56 9.56 13.43 -9.99
CA GLN A 56 8.66 13.97 -11.00
C GLN A 56 7.31 13.24 -11.00
N ALA A 57 7.30 11.91 -10.87
CA ALA A 57 6.06 11.15 -10.76
C ALA A 57 5.23 11.54 -9.53
N ALA A 58 5.88 11.88 -8.41
CA ALA A 58 5.19 12.35 -7.22
C ALA A 58 4.61 13.75 -7.41
N ILE A 59 5.33 14.65 -8.07
CA ILE A 59 4.87 16.00 -8.41
C ILE A 59 3.66 15.93 -9.35
N ASP A 60 3.78 15.15 -10.43
CA ASP A 60 2.72 15.01 -11.44
C ASP A 60 1.44 14.46 -10.81
N LEU A 61 1.57 13.44 -9.96
CA LEU A 61 0.44 12.87 -9.23
C LEU A 61 -0.20 13.88 -8.29
N ALA A 62 0.59 14.64 -7.53
CA ALA A 62 0.06 15.65 -6.61
C ALA A 62 -0.67 16.77 -7.35
N ASN A 63 -0.18 17.17 -8.51
CA ASN A 63 -0.82 18.18 -9.37
C ASN A 63 -2.11 17.70 -10.03
N ASP A 64 -2.22 16.39 -10.34
CA ASP A 64 -3.42 15.77 -10.94
C ASP A 64 -4.58 15.64 -9.93
N ILE A 65 -4.29 15.75 -8.64
CA ILE A 65 -5.27 15.57 -7.57
C ILE A 65 -5.73 16.93 -7.05
N ASN A 66 -7.02 17.24 -7.19
CA ASN A 66 -7.60 18.46 -6.61
C ASN A 66 -7.90 18.28 -5.11
N ALA A 67 -6.84 18.13 -4.30
CA ALA A 67 -6.89 17.98 -2.85
C ALA A 67 -5.54 18.35 -2.21
N ASP A 68 -5.47 18.34 -0.87
CA ASP A 68 -4.25 18.63 -0.11
C ASP A 68 -3.33 17.39 -0.13
N VAL A 69 -2.45 17.34 -1.13
CA VAL A 69 -1.42 16.29 -1.28
C VAL A 69 -0.05 16.92 -1.19
N LYS A 70 0.78 16.47 -0.24
CA LYS A 70 2.19 16.89 -0.13
C LYS A 70 3.12 15.70 -0.39
N ILE A 71 4.28 16.01 -0.97
CA ILE A 71 5.29 15.01 -1.36
C ILE A 71 6.52 15.10 -0.45
N TYR A 72 7.13 13.97 -0.16
CA TYR A 72 8.33 13.86 0.68
C TYR A 72 9.28 12.81 0.11
N GLN A 73 10.57 13.13 0.08
CA GLN A 73 11.57 12.12 -0.25
C GLN A 73 11.79 11.20 0.95
N LEU A 74 11.91 9.90 0.71
CA LEU A 74 12.10 8.92 1.76
C LEU A 74 12.89 7.71 1.26
N ASP A 75 13.97 7.40 1.97
CA ASP A 75 14.65 6.10 1.91
C ASP A 75 14.27 5.28 3.14
N ASN A 76 13.51 4.22 2.94
CA ASN A 76 13.05 3.36 4.04
C ASN A 76 14.21 2.63 4.74
N SER A 77 15.32 2.36 4.05
CA SER A 77 16.48 1.68 4.60
C SER A 77 17.29 2.59 5.55
N ASP A 78 17.17 3.91 5.40
CA ASP A 78 17.80 4.88 6.30
C ASP A 78 16.85 5.30 7.44
N SER A 79 17.08 4.75 8.63
CA SER A 79 16.26 5.03 9.81
C SER A 79 16.20 6.52 10.18
N LYS A 80 17.25 7.29 9.90
CA LYS A 80 17.28 8.75 10.15
C LYS A 80 16.42 9.49 9.14
N SER A 81 16.49 9.12 7.86
CA SER A 81 15.61 9.64 6.81
C SER A 81 14.15 9.39 7.18
N VAL A 82 13.83 8.19 7.65
CA VAL A 82 12.47 7.83 8.10
C VAL A 82 12.01 8.72 9.26
N GLU A 83 12.80 8.84 10.33
CA GLU A 83 12.47 9.65 11.50
C GLU A 83 12.24 11.13 11.13
N GLN A 84 13.13 11.71 10.32
CA GLN A 84 13.01 13.08 9.85
C GLN A 84 11.75 13.29 9.01
N THR A 85 11.44 12.35 8.12
CA THR A 85 10.24 12.43 7.27
C THR A 85 8.97 12.35 8.10
N PHE A 86 8.86 11.42 9.06
CA PHE A 86 7.70 11.36 9.95
C PHE A 86 7.51 12.63 10.77
N THR A 87 8.61 13.20 11.29
CA THR A 87 8.58 14.49 12.00
C THR A 87 8.06 15.60 11.11
N LYS A 88 8.61 15.73 9.90
CA LYS A 88 8.21 16.75 8.94
C LYS A 88 6.74 16.61 8.51
N VAL A 89 6.28 15.40 8.23
CA VAL A 89 4.88 15.12 7.91
C VAL A 89 3.95 15.52 9.05
N ALA A 90 4.33 15.19 10.30
CA ALA A 90 3.53 15.55 11.47
C ALA A 90 3.48 17.06 11.70
N GLU A 91 4.58 17.79 11.46
CA GLU A 91 4.62 19.26 11.52
C GLU A 91 3.70 19.89 10.47
N ASP A 92 3.77 19.39 9.23
CA ASP A 92 3.05 19.96 8.08
C ASP A 92 1.54 19.69 8.10
N HIS A 93 1.10 18.61 8.74
CA HIS A 93 -0.30 18.15 8.75
C HIS A 93 -0.95 18.10 10.15
N GLY A 94 -0.16 18.35 11.20
CA GLY A 94 -0.60 18.31 12.60
C GLY A 94 -0.57 16.92 13.23
N SER A 95 -0.93 15.86 12.49
CA SER A 95 -0.82 14.47 12.96
C SER A 95 -0.81 13.48 11.78
N ILE A 96 -0.39 12.24 12.05
CA ILE A 96 -0.47 11.12 11.11
C ILE A 96 -1.52 10.15 11.66
N ASN A 97 -2.61 9.96 10.90
CA ASN A 97 -3.73 9.10 11.32
C ASN A 97 -3.68 7.71 10.71
N THR A 98 -3.08 7.61 9.53
CA THR A 98 -2.94 6.34 8.82
C THR A 98 -1.57 6.26 8.18
N LEU A 99 -0.94 5.10 8.30
CA LEU A 99 0.24 4.74 7.55
C LEU A 99 -0.13 3.65 6.54
N VAL A 100 -0.05 3.97 5.25
CA VAL A 100 -0.16 2.98 4.17
C VAL A 100 1.22 2.69 3.65
N ASN A 101 1.66 1.43 3.67
CA ASN A 101 2.91 1.04 3.00
C ASN A 101 2.58 0.30 1.69
N ALA A 102 2.77 1.00 0.58
CA ALA A 102 2.65 0.50 -0.79
C ALA A 102 4.02 0.47 -1.50
N ALA A 103 5.11 0.73 -0.78
CA ALA A 103 6.46 0.58 -1.29
C ALA A 103 6.93 -0.87 -1.21
N GLY A 104 7.80 -1.26 -2.13
CA GLY A 104 8.49 -2.52 -2.14
C GLY A 104 9.72 -2.43 -3.06
N PHE A 105 10.68 -3.31 -2.87
CA PHE A 105 11.84 -3.41 -3.72
C PHE A 105 11.41 -3.80 -5.15
N ASP A 106 12.06 -3.26 -6.15
CA ASP A 106 11.84 -3.65 -7.55
C ASP A 106 12.57 -4.96 -7.82
N ILE A 107 11.81 -6.05 -7.89
CA ILE A 107 12.34 -7.42 -7.95
C ILE A 107 12.16 -8.04 -9.33
N PRO A 108 13.16 -8.82 -9.80
CA PRO A 108 12.97 -9.73 -10.91
C PRO A 108 12.26 -11.01 -10.45
N GLN A 109 11.57 -11.67 -11.38
CA GLN A 109 11.05 -13.02 -11.17
C GLN A 109 12.15 -14.05 -11.40
N LYS A 110 12.53 -14.79 -10.34
CA LYS A 110 13.60 -15.80 -10.39
C LYS A 110 13.31 -16.99 -9.50
N PHE A 111 13.68 -18.19 -9.97
CA PHE A 111 13.68 -19.36 -9.11
C PHE A 111 14.71 -19.23 -7.99
N ILE A 112 14.45 -19.84 -6.84
CA ILE A 112 15.28 -19.71 -5.62
C ILE A 112 16.77 -19.98 -5.89
N GLY A 113 17.07 -21.02 -6.69
CA GLY A 113 18.46 -21.39 -7.03
C GLY A 113 19.20 -20.39 -7.92
N GLU A 114 18.50 -19.41 -8.51
CA GLU A 114 19.04 -18.40 -9.43
C GLU A 114 19.20 -17.02 -8.78
N ILE A 115 18.78 -16.90 -7.51
CA ILE A 115 18.82 -15.63 -6.80
C ILE A 115 20.24 -15.37 -6.29
N ASP A 116 20.77 -14.23 -6.69
CA ASP A 116 22.02 -13.71 -6.14
C ASP A 116 21.86 -13.32 -4.67
N ILE A 117 22.89 -13.64 -3.85
CA ILE A 117 22.83 -13.40 -2.41
C ILE A 117 22.78 -11.91 -2.04
N ASP A 118 23.37 -11.05 -2.86
CA ASP A 118 23.35 -9.61 -2.62
C ASP A 118 22.00 -8.99 -3.03
N LEU A 119 21.37 -9.51 -4.08
CA LEU A 119 19.97 -9.18 -4.40
C LEU A 119 19.04 -9.56 -3.24
N TRP A 120 19.18 -10.79 -2.71
CA TRP A 120 18.41 -11.23 -1.54
C TRP A 120 18.60 -10.29 -0.35
N LYS A 121 19.84 -9.95 0.01
CA LYS A 121 20.14 -9.02 1.11
C LYS A 121 19.52 -7.66 0.88
N GLY A 122 19.61 -7.13 -0.34
CA GLY A 122 19.00 -5.84 -0.71
C GLY A 122 17.50 -5.82 -0.51
N VAL A 123 16.80 -6.90 -0.90
CA VAL A 123 15.35 -7.05 -0.68
C VAL A 123 15.01 -7.10 0.82
N ILE A 124 15.76 -7.89 1.59
CA ILE A 124 15.55 -7.98 3.05
C ILE A 124 15.75 -6.62 3.72
N ASP A 125 16.79 -5.90 3.33
CA ASP A 125 17.10 -4.60 3.92
C ASP A 125 16.03 -3.55 3.56
N ALA A 126 15.66 -3.46 2.30
CA ALA A 126 14.67 -2.48 1.85
C ALA A 126 13.26 -2.78 2.37
N ASP A 127 12.82 -4.04 2.29
CA ASP A 127 11.43 -4.40 2.59
C ASP A 127 11.21 -4.70 4.08
N ILE A 128 12.07 -5.51 4.72
CA ILE A 128 11.87 -5.92 6.11
C ILE A 128 12.40 -4.85 7.07
N ASN A 129 13.71 -4.51 6.96
CA ASN A 129 14.31 -3.52 7.83
C ASN A 129 13.70 -2.14 7.57
N GLY A 130 13.45 -1.81 6.29
CA GLY A 130 12.76 -0.58 5.90
C GLY A 130 11.36 -0.50 6.50
N PHE A 131 10.56 -1.56 6.44
CA PHE A 131 9.25 -1.59 7.08
C PHE A 131 9.35 -1.40 8.61
N PHE A 132 10.31 -2.06 9.25
CA PHE A 132 10.50 -1.91 10.69
C PHE A 132 10.90 -0.47 11.09
N ASN A 133 11.72 0.22 10.28
CA ASN A 133 12.03 1.63 10.46
C ASN A 133 10.78 2.50 10.41
N LEU A 134 9.90 2.27 9.41
CA LEU A 134 8.60 2.96 9.29
C LEU A 134 7.73 2.76 10.53
N ILE A 135 7.64 1.53 11.04
CA ILE A 135 6.84 1.21 12.22
C ILE A 135 7.41 1.89 13.46
N LYS A 136 8.74 1.81 13.66
CA LYS A 136 9.38 2.42 14.83
C LYS A 136 9.14 3.94 14.89
N SER A 137 9.24 4.63 13.76
CA SER A 137 9.01 6.07 13.68
C SER A 137 7.51 6.43 13.67
N GLY A 138 6.67 5.59 13.07
CA GLY A 138 5.23 5.83 12.93
C GLY A 138 4.42 5.59 14.19
N LEU A 139 4.73 4.57 14.99
CA LEU A 139 3.94 4.19 16.17
C LEU A 139 3.70 5.34 17.18
N PRO A 140 4.68 6.20 17.51
CA PRO A 140 4.41 7.33 18.41
C PRO A 140 3.33 8.28 17.90
N HIS A 141 3.24 8.49 16.57
CA HIS A 141 2.22 9.31 15.93
C HIS A 141 0.87 8.60 15.90
N LEU A 142 0.86 7.33 15.52
CA LEU A 142 -0.36 6.51 15.42
C LEU A 142 -1.01 6.27 16.79
N ARG A 143 -0.23 6.15 17.87
CA ARG A 143 -0.77 6.08 19.24
C ARG A 143 -1.52 7.37 19.62
N LYS A 144 -0.98 8.55 19.27
CA LYS A 144 -1.63 9.83 19.54
C LYS A 144 -2.94 9.99 18.80
N SER A 145 -3.00 9.53 17.55
CA SER A 145 -4.18 9.65 16.69
C SER A 145 -5.15 8.47 16.85
N LYS A 146 -4.78 7.39 17.56
CA LYS A 146 -5.48 6.09 17.55
C LYS A 146 -5.67 5.57 16.14
N GLY A 147 -4.60 5.63 15.38
CA GLY A 147 -4.58 5.48 13.93
C GLY A 147 -4.56 4.06 13.43
N SER A 148 -4.25 3.90 12.16
CA SER A 148 -4.21 2.59 11.51
C SER A 148 -3.00 2.41 10.60
N ILE A 149 -2.61 1.16 10.42
CA ILE A 149 -1.60 0.72 9.46
C ILE A 149 -2.29 -0.16 8.43
N VAL A 150 -2.02 0.09 7.14
CA VAL A 150 -2.43 -0.75 6.02
C VAL A 150 -1.20 -1.10 5.21
N PHE A 151 -0.89 -2.38 5.09
CA PHE A 151 0.24 -2.88 4.31
C PHE A 151 -0.25 -3.54 3.03
N ILE A 152 0.43 -3.28 1.92
CA ILE A 152 0.17 -3.93 0.64
C ILE A 152 1.00 -5.20 0.56
N SER A 153 0.32 -6.33 0.70
CA SER A 153 0.88 -7.68 0.78
C SER A 153 0.66 -8.46 -0.53
N SER A 154 0.72 -9.78 -0.49
CA SER A 154 0.57 -10.66 -1.67
C SER A 154 -0.26 -11.89 -1.35
N ALA A 155 -1.15 -12.27 -2.26
CA ALA A 155 -1.86 -13.56 -2.22
C ALA A 155 -0.92 -14.76 -2.42
N GLY A 156 0.31 -14.52 -2.88
CA GLY A 156 1.38 -15.53 -2.89
C GLY A 156 1.70 -16.13 -1.52
N LEU A 157 1.28 -15.48 -0.44
CA LEU A 157 1.35 -16.01 0.93
C LEU A 157 0.43 -17.23 1.16
N PHE A 158 -0.68 -17.30 0.44
CA PHE A 158 -1.66 -18.37 0.58
C PHE A 158 -1.48 -19.46 -0.49
N LYS A 159 -1.07 -19.07 -1.70
CA LYS A 159 -0.78 -19.95 -2.82
C LYS A 159 0.48 -19.48 -3.51
N TYR A 160 1.60 -20.11 -3.18
CA TYR A 160 2.92 -19.68 -3.62
C TYR A 160 3.09 -19.77 -5.15
N PRO A 161 3.37 -18.64 -5.84
CA PRO A 161 3.69 -18.66 -7.27
C PRO A 161 5.20 -18.95 -7.44
N PRO A 162 5.57 -19.94 -8.29
CA PRO A 162 6.98 -20.19 -8.59
C PRO A 162 7.72 -18.94 -9.08
N GLY A 163 8.94 -18.72 -8.58
CA GLY A 163 9.76 -17.56 -8.93
C GLY A 163 9.50 -16.30 -8.10
N ASP A 164 8.58 -16.31 -7.14
CA ASP A 164 8.17 -15.09 -6.40
C ASP A 164 8.69 -15.01 -4.97
N ILE A 165 9.77 -15.72 -4.63
CA ILE A 165 10.29 -15.75 -3.25
C ILE A 165 10.75 -14.37 -2.76
N LEU A 166 11.29 -13.54 -3.65
CA LEU A 166 11.73 -12.18 -3.34
C LEU A 166 10.57 -11.25 -2.92
N SER A 167 9.35 -11.55 -3.39
CA SER A 167 8.12 -10.87 -2.97
C SER A 167 7.54 -11.50 -1.71
N VAL A 168 7.38 -12.83 -1.71
CA VAL A 168 6.60 -13.56 -0.69
C VAL A 168 7.31 -13.62 0.66
N ALA A 169 8.63 -13.87 0.68
CA ALA A 169 9.37 -14.04 1.94
C ALA A 169 9.37 -12.78 2.82
N PRO A 170 9.70 -11.57 2.32
CA PRO A 170 9.61 -10.37 3.14
C PRO A 170 8.17 -10.07 3.59
N LYS A 171 7.17 -10.28 2.73
CA LYS A 171 5.77 -10.07 3.08
C LYS A 171 5.29 -11.03 4.17
N ALA A 172 5.71 -12.30 4.15
CA ALA A 172 5.44 -13.26 5.21
C ALA A 172 5.98 -12.78 6.58
N THR A 173 7.18 -12.22 6.59
CA THR A 173 7.77 -11.63 7.80
C THR A 173 6.95 -10.44 8.28
N ILE A 174 6.61 -9.52 7.39
CA ILE A 174 5.83 -8.32 7.72
C ILE A 174 4.43 -8.68 8.24
N GLU A 175 3.78 -9.71 7.71
CA GLU A 175 2.49 -10.18 8.23
C GLU A 175 2.55 -10.56 9.71
N HIS A 176 3.65 -11.19 10.15
CA HIS A 176 3.82 -11.51 11.57
C HIS A 176 4.13 -10.28 12.42
N VAL A 177 4.89 -9.31 11.88
CA VAL A 177 5.09 -8.01 12.55
C VAL A 177 3.76 -7.27 12.71
N LEU A 178 2.90 -7.25 11.69
CA LEU A 178 1.57 -6.63 11.78
C LEU A 178 0.67 -7.29 12.83
N LYS A 179 0.71 -8.62 12.97
CA LYS A 179 -0.01 -9.34 14.04
C LYS A 179 0.52 -8.93 15.42
N GLY A 180 1.85 -8.79 15.57
CA GLY A 180 2.48 -8.28 16.77
C GLY A 180 1.98 -6.88 17.10
N ILE A 181 2.02 -5.95 16.15
CA ILE A 181 1.53 -4.58 16.31
C ILE A 181 0.04 -4.57 16.70
N ALA A 182 -0.80 -5.33 15.99
CA ALA A 182 -2.23 -5.41 16.28
C ALA A 182 -2.50 -5.85 17.73
N LYS A 183 -1.70 -6.80 18.23
CA LYS A 183 -1.84 -7.33 19.60
C LYS A 183 -1.30 -6.37 20.67
N GLU A 184 -0.15 -5.77 20.41
CA GLU A 184 0.55 -4.94 21.38
C GLU A 184 0.00 -3.50 21.43
N GLU A 185 -0.37 -2.96 20.28
CA GLU A 185 -0.80 -1.56 20.13
C GLU A 185 -2.32 -1.37 20.13
N GLY A 186 -3.08 -2.46 20.12
CA GLY A 186 -4.54 -2.40 20.21
C GLY A 186 -5.03 -1.69 21.47
N VAL A 187 -4.30 -1.81 22.59
CA VAL A 187 -4.60 -1.09 23.85
C VAL A 187 -4.43 0.42 23.69
N ASN A 188 -3.62 0.87 22.74
CA ASN A 188 -3.41 2.27 22.40
C ASN A 188 -4.39 2.76 21.30
N GLY A 189 -5.31 1.88 20.85
CA GLY A 189 -6.25 2.17 19.78
C GLY A 189 -5.69 2.08 18.37
N VAL A 190 -4.45 1.58 18.20
CA VAL A 190 -3.83 1.40 16.86
C VAL A 190 -4.29 0.08 16.26
N ARG A 191 -4.68 0.12 14.98
CA ARG A 191 -5.03 -1.06 14.20
C ARG A 191 -3.98 -1.32 13.12
N ALA A 192 -3.73 -2.58 12.80
CA ALA A 192 -2.79 -2.97 11.75
C ALA A 192 -3.37 -4.11 10.93
N ASN A 193 -3.51 -3.90 9.62
CA ASN A 193 -4.02 -4.88 8.69
C ASN A 193 -3.22 -4.84 7.39
N SER A 194 -3.40 -5.86 6.57
CA SER A 194 -2.81 -5.93 5.24
C SER A 194 -3.84 -6.32 4.18
N ILE A 195 -3.47 -6.09 2.92
CA ILE A 195 -4.25 -6.47 1.74
C ILE A 195 -3.38 -7.39 0.91
N ALA A 196 -3.75 -8.66 0.82
CA ALA A 196 -3.07 -9.65 -0.01
C ALA A 196 -3.56 -9.53 -1.45
N LEU A 197 -2.71 -8.94 -2.29
CA LEU A 197 -3.03 -8.74 -3.71
C LEU A 197 -2.92 -10.05 -4.49
N GLY A 198 -3.90 -10.29 -5.35
CA GLY A 198 -3.72 -11.16 -6.52
C GLY A 198 -2.97 -10.45 -7.62
N ILE A 199 -3.26 -10.79 -8.86
CA ILE A 199 -2.69 -10.13 -10.03
C ILE A 199 -3.51 -8.88 -10.31
N ILE A 200 -2.86 -7.72 -10.22
CA ILE A 200 -3.46 -6.41 -10.40
C ILE A 200 -2.88 -5.73 -11.64
N GLU A 201 -3.73 -5.20 -12.51
CA GLU A 201 -3.34 -4.57 -13.78
C GLU A 201 -2.68 -3.21 -13.55
N THR A 202 -1.45 -3.20 -13.01
CA THR A 202 -0.67 -1.96 -12.81
C THR A 202 0.81 -2.25 -12.50
N GLY A 203 1.64 -1.21 -12.58
CA GLY A 203 3.00 -1.19 -12.06
C GLY A 203 3.85 -2.36 -12.55
N ILE A 204 4.31 -3.18 -11.59
CA ILE A 204 5.20 -4.32 -11.85
C ILE A 204 4.62 -5.30 -12.87
N PHE A 205 3.29 -5.53 -12.86
CA PHE A 205 2.64 -6.43 -13.82
C PHE A 205 2.85 -6.00 -15.27
N HIS A 206 2.65 -4.71 -15.58
CA HIS A 206 2.86 -4.19 -16.93
C HIS A 206 4.34 -4.30 -17.33
N ARG A 207 5.26 -3.91 -16.44
CA ARG A 207 6.70 -4.04 -16.69
C ARG A 207 7.12 -5.49 -17.00
N LEU A 208 6.67 -6.45 -16.18
CA LEU A 208 7.02 -7.86 -16.38
C LEU A 208 6.47 -8.44 -17.70
N ARG A 209 5.34 -7.93 -18.19
CA ARG A 209 4.80 -8.34 -19.50
C ARG A 209 5.57 -7.75 -20.67
N GLU A 210 6.22 -6.60 -20.49
CA GLU A 210 7.02 -5.91 -21.52
C GLU A 210 8.47 -6.42 -21.59
N GLU A 211 8.93 -7.22 -20.61
CA GLU A 211 10.28 -7.78 -20.61
C GLU A 211 10.48 -8.77 -21.77
N GLU A 212 11.63 -8.69 -22.45
CA GLU A 212 12.02 -9.64 -23.49
C GLU A 212 12.13 -11.05 -22.90
N ASN A 213 11.55 -12.05 -23.56
CA ASN A 213 11.47 -13.44 -23.09
C ASN A 213 10.72 -13.61 -21.74
N THR A 214 9.77 -12.74 -21.45
CA THR A 214 8.92 -12.88 -20.26
C THR A 214 8.14 -14.20 -20.29
N PHE A 215 7.99 -14.85 -19.15
CA PHE A 215 7.02 -15.96 -19.04
C PHE A 215 5.59 -15.47 -18.73
N PHE A 216 5.36 -14.17 -18.60
CA PHE A 216 4.04 -13.55 -18.48
C PHE A 216 3.40 -13.26 -19.84
N ASP A 217 3.52 -14.19 -20.76
CA ASP A 217 2.95 -14.12 -22.12
C ASP A 217 1.42 -14.32 -22.14
N ASP A 218 0.83 -14.31 -23.33
CA ASP A 218 -0.62 -14.46 -23.47
C ASP A 218 -1.11 -15.85 -23.07
N ALA A 219 -0.29 -16.92 -23.24
CA ALA A 219 -0.63 -18.28 -22.82
C ALA A 219 -0.67 -18.36 -21.28
N TRP A 220 0.31 -17.74 -20.61
CA TRP A 220 0.30 -17.61 -19.15
C TRP A 220 -0.92 -16.81 -18.69
N HIS A 221 -1.23 -15.68 -19.35
CA HIS A 221 -2.38 -14.85 -19.03
C HIS A 221 -3.69 -15.66 -19.06
N GLU A 222 -3.94 -16.37 -20.16
CA GLU A 222 -5.13 -17.22 -20.29
C GLU A 222 -5.17 -18.33 -19.24
N ALA A 223 -4.05 -19.01 -19.01
CA ALA A 223 -3.96 -20.07 -18.01
C ALA A 223 -4.28 -19.55 -16.60
N VAL A 224 -3.76 -18.39 -16.22
CA VAL A 224 -4.03 -17.79 -14.91
C VAL A 224 -5.48 -17.35 -14.77
N ILE A 225 -6.04 -16.64 -15.75
CA ILE A 225 -7.46 -16.24 -15.75
C ILE A 225 -8.37 -17.45 -15.56
N ASN A 226 -8.02 -18.60 -16.17
CA ASN A 226 -8.78 -19.83 -16.03
C ASN A 226 -8.73 -20.43 -14.61
N THR A 227 -7.73 -20.10 -13.80
CA THR A 227 -7.65 -20.52 -12.39
C THR A 227 -8.40 -19.61 -11.43
N LEU A 228 -8.62 -18.33 -11.77
CA LEU A 228 -9.32 -17.39 -10.91
C LEU A 228 -10.81 -17.73 -10.77
N ALA A 229 -11.39 -17.48 -9.61
CA ALA A 229 -12.84 -17.57 -9.43
C ALA A 229 -13.55 -16.42 -10.18
N ILE A 230 -13.03 -15.21 -10.06
CA ILE A 230 -13.44 -14.04 -10.86
C ILE A 230 -12.53 -13.96 -12.09
N LYS A 231 -13.07 -14.26 -13.27
CA LYS A 231 -12.33 -14.45 -14.54
C LYS A 231 -11.76 -13.16 -15.14
N ARG A 232 -11.03 -12.41 -14.35
CA ARG A 232 -10.25 -11.23 -14.75
C ARG A 232 -9.18 -10.92 -13.71
N PHE A 233 -8.20 -10.12 -14.08
CA PHE A 233 -7.29 -9.52 -13.12
C PHE A 233 -7.98 -8.43 -12.30
N GLY A 234 -7.40 -8.10 -11.14
CA GLY A 234 -7.90 -7.07 -10.27
C GLY A 234 -7.55 -5.66 -10.79
N LEU A 235 -8.41 -4.71 -10.48
CA LEU A 235 -8.15 -3.31 -10.77
C LEU A 235 -7.46 -2.65 -9.57
N PRO A 236 -6.50 -1.75 -9.79
CA PRO A 236 -5.83 -1.02 -8.70
C PRO A 236 -6.80 -0.29 -7.76
N LYS A 237 -7.94 0.16 -8.30
CA LYS A 237 -8.99 0.81 -7.51
C LYS A 237 -9.61 -0.11 -6.47
N GLU A 238 -9.78 -1.41 -6.74
CA GLU A 238 -10.35 -2.37 -5.78
C GLU A 238 -9.47 -2.53 -4.55
N VAL A 239 -8.14 -2.43 -4.77
CA VAL A 239 -7.15 -2.41 -3.68
C VAL A 239 -7.23 -1.12 -2.88
N ALA A 240 -7.29 0.02 -3.56
CA ALA A 240 -7.35 1.34 -2.93
C ALA A 240 -8.64 1.52 -2.11
N ASP A 241 -9.79 1.09 -2.63
CA ASP A 241 -11.07 1.09 -1.91
C ASP A 241 -10.99 0.25 -0.62
N THR A 242 -10.33 -0.92 -0.69
CA THR A 242 -10.11 -1.78 0.48
C THR A 242 -9.18 -1.10 1.50
N ALA A 243 -8.13 -0.42 1.04
CA ALA A 243 -7.22 0.33 1.92
C ALA A 243 -7.95 1.45 2.67
N VAL A 244 -8.77 2.23 1.96
CA VAL A 244 -9.62 3.28 2.56
C VAL A 244 -10.60 2.67 3.57
N PHE A 245 -11.25 1.55 3.24
CA PHE A 245 -12.16 0.86 4.17
C PHE A 245 -11.43 0.42 5.44
N LEU A 246 -10.29 -0.25 5.34
CA LEU A 246 -9.53 -0.72 6.50
C LEU A 246 -9.00 0.43 7.37
N ALA A 247 -8.64 1.55 6.76
CA ALA A 247 -8.16 2.74 7.48
C ALA A 247 -9.32 3.52 8.15
N SER A 248 -10.52 3.46 7.60
CA SER A 248 -11.67 4.24 8.03
C SER A 248 -12.30 3.73 9.34
N SER A 249 -13.26 4.48 9.87
CA SER A 249 -14.08 4.07 11.01
C SER A 249 -14.92 2.83 10.73
N LYS A 250 -15.22 2.53 9.46
CA LYS A 250 -15.97 1.33 9.04
C LYS A 250 -15.16 0.04 9.30
N GLY A 251 -13.82 0.10 9.19
CA GLY A 251 -12.92 -0.98 9.58
C GLY A 251 -12.53 -1.00 11.07
N GLY A 252 -13.21 -0.22 11.90
CA GLY A 252 -12.83 0.07 13.29
C GLY A 252 -12.69 -1.12 14.23
N TYR A 253 -13.23 -2.29 13.89
CA TYR A 253 -13.09 -3.52 14.68
C TYR A 253 -12.28 -4.61 13.97
N ILE A 254 -11.55 -4.23 12.88
CA ILE A 254 -10.69 -5.13 12.12
C ILE A 254 -9.24 -4.79 12.43
N THR A 255 -8.48 -5.74 13.00
CA THR A 255 -7.05 -5.62 13.25
C THR A 255 -6.36 -6.98 13.24
N GLY A 256 -5.11 -7.06 12.80
CA GLY A 256 -4.32 -8.28 12.70
C GLY A 256 -4.70 -9.19 11.53
N HIS A 257 -5.46 -8.68 10.55
CA HIS A 257 -5.95 -9.46 9.42
C HIS A 257 -5.22 -9.11 8.11
N CYS A 258 -4.99 -10.16 7.32
CA CYS A 258 -4.58 -10.10 5.93
C CYS A 258 -5.81 -10.38 5.04
N ILE A 259 -6.29 -9.39 4.31
CA ILE A 259 -7.52 -9.47 3.51
C ILE A 259 -7.15 -9.76 2.05
N PRO A 260 -7.55 -10.91 1.49
CA PRO A 260 -7.32 -11.20 0.08
C PRO A 260 -8.16 -10.29 -0.84
N VAL A 261 -7.49 -9.62 -1.78
CA VAL A 261 -8.10 -8.92 -2.94
C VAL A 261 -7.47 -9.54 -4.19
N ASP A 262 -7.90 -10.74 -4.53
CA ASP A 262 -7.20 -11.63 -5.45
C ASP A 262 -8.08 -12.39 -6.44
N GLY A 263 -9.37 -12.04 -6.51
CA GLY A 263 -10.30 -12.71 -7.41
C GLY A 263 -10.50 -14.22 -7.15
N GLY A 264 -10.14 -14.68 -5.94
CA GLY A 264 -10.19 -16.09 -5.56
C GLY A 264 -8.98 -16.89 -6.03
N TYR A 265 -7.83 -16.23 -6.25
CA TYR A 265 -6.57 -16.88 -6.63
C TYR A 265 -6.11 -17.90 -5.60
N HIS A 266 -6.33 -17.65 -4.34
CA HIS A 266 -5.86 -18.50 -3.23
C HIS A 266 -6.73 -19.73 -2.94
N LEU A 267 -7.88 -19.87 -3.59
CA LEU A 267 -8.83 -20.97 -3.41
C LEU A 267 -8.36 -22.27 -4.10
#